data_1f8b66a63a3bb48205fb6458634cd3e1
#
_entry.id   1f8b66a63a3bb48205fb6458634cd3e1
#
_cell.length_a   1.000
_cell.length_b   1.000
_cell.length_c   1.000
_cell.angle_alpha   90.00
_cell.angle_beta   90.00
_cell.angle_gamma   90.00
#
_symmetry.space_group_name_H-M   'P 1'
#
loop_
_entity.id
_entity.type
_entity.pdbx_description
1 polymer ?
#
loop_
_entity_poly.entity_id
_entity_poly.type
_entity_poly.pdbx_seq_one_letter_code
_entity_poly.pdbx_strand_id
1 'polypeptide(L)'
;LSGKKEKKPSLVKELSGAGKRVALLDLGAKDNIARSLAMRGCDVTVYPALTSAEEIIADRPDGIMLSNGPGDPKECESIIAEIRKLYETDIPIFAICLGHQLMALATGADTFKMKYGHRGGNHPVKDLSTGRVYISSQNHGYVVDMDKLDSKVAVPPFINVNDGTNEGLSYTG
;
A
#
# COMPACT_ATOMS: atom_id res chain seq x y z
N LEU A 1 18.55 -3.29 3.48
CA LEU A 1 17.61 -3.58 2.37
C LEU A 1 18.32 -3.50 1.01
N SER A 2 19.29 -4.37 0.77
CA SER A 2 20.07 -4.46 -0.48
C SER A 2 19.63 -5.69 -1.30
N GLY A 3 18.34 -5.82 -1.56
CA GLY A 3 17.81 -6.86 -2.44
C GLY A 3 18.11 -6.54 -3.91
N LYS A 4 18.17 -7.58 -4.75
CA LYS A 4 18.19 -7.42 -6.20
C LYS A 4 16.77 -7.40 -6.72
N LYS A 5 16.55 -6.65 -7.83
CA LYS A 5 15.31 -6.70 -8.60
C LYS A 5 15.01 -8.14 -9.04
N GLU A 6 13.85 -8.64 -8.69
CA GLU A 6 13.39 -9.97 -9.08
C GLU A 6 12.16 -9.88 -9.98
N LYS A 7 12.14 -10.67 -11.04
CA LYS A 7 10.98 -10.81 -11.92
C LYS A 7 10.28 -12.13 -11.63
N LYS A 8 9.00 -12.06 -11.25
CA LYS A 8 8.13 -13.22 -11.03
C LYS A 8 7.11 -13.26 -12.18
N PRO A 9 7.28 -14.13 -13.20
CA PRO A 9 6.35 -14.19 -14.32
C PRO A 9 4.98 -14.72 -13.90
N SER A 10 3.96 -14.31 -14.64
CA SER A 10 2.58 -14.80 -14.47
C SER A 10 2.51 -16.32 -14.61
N LEU A 11 1.79 -16.96 -13.70
CA LEU A 11 1.56 -18.39 -13.71
C LEU A 11 0.33 -18.81 -14.53
N VAL A 12 -0.59 -17.87 -14.82
CA VAL A 12 -1.84 -18.16 -15.55
C VAL A 12 -2.24 -16.98 -16.43
N LYS A 13 -2.44 -17.25 -17.73
CA LYS A 13 -2.71 -16.22 -18.75
C LYS A 13 -4.21 -15.82 -18.89
N GLU A 14 -5.13 -16.56 -18.30
CA GLU A 14 -6.58 -16.37 -18.51
C GLU A 14 -7.31 -15.64 -17.36
N LEU A 15 -6.55 -15.05 -16.42
CA LEU A 15 -7.11 -14.34 -15.28
C LEU A 15 -7.24 -12.84 -15.54
N SER A 16 -8.03 -12.14 -14.73
CA SER A 16 -8.31 -10.70 -14.84
C SER A 16 -7.07 -9.79 -14.88
N GLY A 17 -5.94 -10.25 -14.39
CA GLY A 17 -4.65 -9.58 -14.44
C GLY A 17 -3.73 -10.02 -15.59
N ALA A 18 -4.22 -10.82 -16.54
CA ALA A 18 -3.39 -11.40 -17.59
C ALA A 18 -2.66 -10.33 -18.42
N GLY A 19 -1.32 -10.44 -18.47
CA GLY A 19 -0.46 -9.52 -19.18
C GLY A 19 -0.26 -8.16 -18.50
N LYS A 20 -0.84 -7.92 -17.33
CA LYS A 20 -0.59 -6.69 -16.57
C LYS A 20 0.73 -6.78 -15.82
N ARG A 21 1.57 -5.79 -16.03
CA ARG A 21 2.87 -5.66 -15.36
C ARG A 21 2.70 -4.87 -14.07
N VAL A 22 3.02 -5.49 -12.94
CA VAL A 22 2.92 -4.86 -11.63
C VAL A 22 4.32 -4.68 -11.04
N ALA A 23 4.66 -3.44 -10.70
CA ALA A 23 5.84 -3.12 -9.92
C ALA A 23 5.51 -3.25 -8.43
N LEU A 24 6.09 -4.21 -7.74
CA LEU A 24 5.95 -4.39 -6.30
C LEU A 24 7.16 -3.79 -5.58
N LEU A 25 6.98 -2.70 -4.85
CA LEU A 25 8.00 -2.15 -3.97
C LEU A 25 8.03 -2.94 -2.67
N ASP A 26 9.14 -3.63 -2.41
CA ASP A 26 9.33 -4.51 -1.26
C ASP A 26 9.79 -3.71 -0.03
N LEU A 27 8.85 -3.36 0.82
CA LEU A 27 9.07 -2.66 2.10
C LEU A 27 9.26 -3.63 3.28
N GLY A 28 9.37 -4.90 3.02
CA GLY A 28 9.30 -6.04 3.96
C GLY A 28 8.09 -6.91 3.66
N ALA A 29 7.87 -7.16 2.36
CA ALA A 29 6.68 -7.82 1.83
C ALA A 29 6.53 -9.25 2.36
N LYS A 30 5.29 -9.64 2.63
CA LYS A 30 4.95 -11.07 2.74
C LYS A 30 4.93 -11.66 1.33
N ASP A 31 5.57 -12.81 1.13
CA ASP A 31 5.62 -13.54 -0.15
C ASP A 31 4.27 -13.74 -0.81
N ASN A 32 3.21 -13.84 -0.02
CA ASN A 32 1.86 -14.02 -0.52
C ASN A 32 1.34 -12.82 -1.33
N ILE A 33 1.87 -11.62 -1.18
CA ILE A 33 1.45 -10.46 -1.98
C ILE A 33 1.84 -10.70 -3.44
N ALA A 34 3.14 -10.95 -3.70
CA ALA A 34 3.62 -11.24 -5.06
C ALA A 34 2.95 -12.49 -5.64
N ARG A 35 2.79 -13.55 -4.82
CA ARG A 35 2.11 -14.78 -5.22
C ARG A 35 0.65 -14.52 -5.61
N SER A 36 -0.07 -13.74 -4.83
CA SER A 36 -1.49 -13.43 -5.10
C SER A 36 -1.68 -12.64 -6.40
N LEU A 37 -0.77 -11.73 -6.72
CA LEU A 37 -0.77 -11.00 -7.98
C LEU A 37 -0.46 -11.96 -9.16
N ALA A 38 0.58 -12.78 -9.02
CA ALA A 38 0.96 -13.75 -10.05
C ALA A 38 -0.16 -14.79 -10.31
N MET A 39 -0.84 -15.27 -9.26
CA MET A 39 -1.99 -16.17 -9.38
C MET A 39 -3.18 -15.53 -10.10
N ARG A 40 -3.27 -14.21 -10.13
CA ARG A 40 -4.28 -13.45 -10.89
C ARG A 40 -3.83 -13.10 -12.30
N GLY A 41 -2.68 -13.62 -12.73
CA GLY A 41 -2.18 -13.47 -14.09
C GLY A 41 -1.27 -12.26 -14.29
N CYS A 42 -0.90 -11.53 -13.23
CA CYS A 42 0.02 -10.40 -13.35
C CYS A 42 1.46 -10.86 -13.51
N ASP A 43 2.21 -10.13 -14.33
CA ASP A 43 3.68 -10.21 -14.37
C ASP A 43 4.23 -9.26 -13.31
N VAL A 44 4.76 -9.82 -12.23
CA VAL A 44 5.23 -9.05 -11.07
C VAL A 44 6.74 -8.87 -11.11
N THR A 45 7.19 -7.62 -11.06
CA THR A 45 8.60 -7.28 -10.82
C THR A 45 8.73 -6.73 -9.41
N VAL A 46 9.58 -7.36 -8.60
CA VAL A 46 9.83 -6.95 -7.21
C VAL A 46 11.03 -6.02 -7.18
N TYR A 47 10.85 -4.85 -6.62
CA TYR A 47 11.88 -3.82 -6.46
C TYR A 47 12.26 -3.68 -4.98
N PRO A 48 13.55 -3.58 -4.67
CA PRO A 48 14.01 -3.22 -3.32
C PRO A 48 13.43 -1.89 -2.84
N ALA A 49 13.24 -1.73 -1.54
CA ALA A 49 12.63 -0.55 -0.93
C ALA A 49 13.26 0.80 -1.32
N LEU A 50 14.56 0.81 -1.60
CA LEU A 50 15.32 2.01 -1.95
C LEU A 50 15.47 2.22 -3.47
N THR A 51 14.71 1.51 -4.29
CA THR A 51 14.69 1.73 -5.75
C THR A 51 14.09 3.09 -6.07
N SER A 52 14.71 3.81 -6.99
CA SER A 52 14.21 5.13 -7.41
C SER A 52 12.89 5.03 -8.20
N ALA A 53 12.09 6.06 -8.11
CA ALA A 53 10.86 6.16 -8.90
C ALA A 53 11.14 6.11 -10.40
N GLU A 54 12.23 6.75 -10.84
CA GLU A 54 12.66 6.79 -12.24
C GLU A 54 12.93 5.37 -12.78
N GLU A 55 13.56 4.50 -11.99
CA GLU A 55 13.82 3.11 -12.40
C GLU A 55 12.52 2.32 -12.54
N ILE A 56 11.58 2.49 -11.60
CA ILE A 56 10.27 1.82 -11.65
C ILE A 56 9.48 2.29 -12.87
N ILE A 57 9.42 3.60 -13.10
CA ILE A 57 8.69 4.22 -14.22
C ILE A 57 9.28 3.80 -15.57
N ALA A 58 10.62 3.68 -15.68
CA ALA A 58 11.30 3.26 -16.91
C ALA A 58 10.87 1.87 -17.38
N ASP A 59 10.50 0.99 -16.47
CA ASP A 59 9.98 -0.34 -16.82
C ASP A 59 8.50 -0.33 -17.27
N ARG A 60 7.83 0.82 -17.22
CA ARG A 60 6.44 1.03 -17.68
C ARG A 60 5.47 0.02 -17.07
N PRO A 61 5.32 -0.07 -15.76
CA PRO A 61 4.33 -0.96 -15.15
C PRO A 61 2.90 -0.46 -15.44
N ASP A 62 1.96 -1.39 -15.47
CA ASP A 62 0.53 -1.08 -15.57
C ASP A 62 -0.09 -0.74 -14.20
N GLY A 63 0.65 -0.99 -13.12
CA GLY A 63 0.27 -0.65 -11.76
C GLY A 63 1.43 -0.83 -10.78
N ILE A 64 1.35 -0.13 -9.66
CA ILE A 64 2.35 -0.17 -8.59
C ILE A 64 1.69 -0.72 -7.33
N MET A 65 2.39 -1.63 -6.67
CA MET A 65 2.02 -2.19 -5.37
C MET A 65 3.05 -1.79 -4.31
N LEU A 66 2.63 -1.02 -3.31
CA LEU A 66 3.44 -0.74 -2.13
C LEU A 66 3.11 -1.79 -1.06
N SER A 67 4.09 -2.59 -0.69
CA SER A 67 3.87 -3.72 0.21
C SER A 67 3.68 -3.28 1.66
N ASN A 68 3.29 -4.24 2.50
CA ASN A 68 3.45 -4.12 3.94
C ASN A 68 4.93 -4.09 4.32
N GLY A 69 5.21 -3.68 5.56
CA GLY A 69 6.56 -3.72 6.13
C GLY A 69 6.54 -3.36 7.61
N PRO A 70 7.67 -3.55 8.31
CA PRO A 70 7.84 -3.19 9.71
C PRO A 70 8.33 -1.75 9.88
N GLY A 71 8.22 -1.22 11.09
CA GLY A 71 8.88 0.02 11.52
C GLY A 71 7.95 1.22 11.62
N ASP A 72 8.56 2.35 11.94
CA ASP A 72 7.90 3.65 11.95
C ASP A 72 7.90 4.23 10.52
N PRO A 73 6.73 4.56 9.95
CA PRO A 73 6.68 5.12 8.61
C PRO A 73 7.43 6.44 8.48
N LYS A 74 7.53 7.24 9.53
CA LYS A 74 8.23 8.54 9.51
C LYS A 74 9.76 8.41 9.37
N GLU A 75 10.34 7.26 9.71
CA GLU A 75 11.77 7.01 9.52
C GLU A 75 12.16 6.67 8.07
N CYS A 76 11.17 6.54 7.18
CA CYS A 76 11.35 6.14 5.79
C CYS A 76 11.40 7.34 4.82
N GLU A 77 12.02 8.46 5.19
CA GLU A 77 11.99 9.73 4.43
C GLU A 77 12.40 9.57 2.96
N SER A 78 13.46 8.81 2.67
CA SER A 78 13.92 8.59 1.30
C SER A 78 12.89 7.82 0.46
N ILE A 79 12.22 6.84 1.06
CA ILE A 79 11.18 6.05 0.38
C ILE A 79 9.93 6.92 0.15
N ILE A 80 9.55 7.75 1.13
CA ILE A 80 8.44 8.70 1.00
C ILE A 80 8.67 9.66 -0.17
N ALA A 81 9.91 10.15 -0.34
CA ALA A 81 10.26 11.03 -1.46
C ALA A 81 10.08 10.34 -2.82
N GLU A 82 10.47 9.07 -2.94
CA GLU A 82 10.28 8.30 -4.17
C GLU A 82 8.79 7.97 -4.42
N ILE A 83 8.03 7.62 -3.38
CA ILE A 83 6.58 7.37 -3.50
C ILE A 83 5.85 8.65 -3.97
N ARG A 84 6.27 9.83 -3.52
CA ARG A 84 5.70 11.10 -3.99
C ARG A 84 5.86 11.27 -5.49
N LYS A 85 7.04 10.95 -6.05
CA LYS A 85 7.27 10.99 -7.50
C LYS A 85 6.40 9.96 -8.25
N LEU A 86 6.21 8.77 -7.69
CA LEU A 86 5.32 7.75 -8.26
C LEU A 86 3.86 8.22 -8.25
N TYR A 87 3.42 8.91 -7.20
CA TYR A 87 2.07 9.47 -7.10
C TYR A 87 1.78 10.55 -8.14
N GLU A 88 2.80 11.30 -8.58
CA GLU A 88 2.68 12.31 -9.64
C GLU A 88 2.51 11.71 -11.04
N THR A 89 2.55 10.38 -11.16
CA THR A 89 2.29 9.68 -12.43
C THR A 89 0.83 9.22 -12.52
N ASP A 90 0.37 8.92 -13.75
CA ASP A 90 -0.95 8.33 -13.97
C ASP A 90 -1.00 6.81 -13.71
N ILE A 91 0.06 6.22 -13.13
CA ILE A 91 0.12 4.79 -12.87
C ILE A 91 -0.68 4.48 -11.60
N PRO A 92 -1.70 3.61 -11.66
CA PRO A 92 -2.48 3.23 -10.48
C PRO A 92 -1.61 2.64 -9.37
N ILE A 93 -1.80 3.12 -8.14
CA ILE A 93 -1.06 2.64 -6.96
C ILE A 93 -2.02 1.96 -5.99
N PHE A 94 -1.65 0.77 -5.52
CA PHE A 94 -2.31 0.09 -4.41
C PHE A 94 -1.30 -0.15 -3.28
N ALA A 95 -1.72 0.10 -2.05
CA ALA A 95 -0.81 0.08 -0.91
C ALA A 95 -1.38 -0.69 0.28
N ILE A 96 -0.54 -1.44 1.00
CA ILE A 96 -0.92 -2.22 2.18
C ILE A 96 -0.08 -1.82 3.39
N CYS A 97 -0.72 -1.59 4.54
CA CYS A 97 -0.11 -1.38 5.85
C CYS A 97 0.96 -0.27 5.81
N LEU A 98 2.26 -0.61 5.92
CA LEU A 98 3.34 0.37 5.83
C LEU A 98 3.28 1.15 4.50
N GLY A 99 3.06 0.48 3.38
CA GLY A 99 2.92 1.14 2.08
C GLY A 99 1.79 2.17 2.05
N HIS A 100 0.64 1.85 2.65
CA HIS A 100 -0.48 2.78 2.81
C HIS A 100 -0.09 4.00 3.67
N GLN A 101 0.62 3.79 4.78
CA GLN A 101 1.08 4.87 5.66
C GLN A 101 2.11 5.77 4.96
N LEU A 102 3.06 5.18 4.21
CA LEU A 102 4.04 5.94 3.43
C LEU A 102 3.37 6.76 2.30
N MET A 103 2.35 6.20 1.66
CA MET A 103 1.55 6.90 0.65
C MET A 103 0.84 8.12 1.27
N ALA A 104 0.25 7.97 2.46
CA ALA A 104 -0.37 9.07 3.19
C ALA A 104 0.64 10.18 3.52
N LEU A 105 1.83 9.82 4.02
CA LEU A 105 2.91 10.78 4.28
C LEU A 105 3.40 11.46 2.99
N ALA A 106 3.53 10.72 1.89
CA ALA A 106 3.96 11.25 0.60
C ALA A 106 2.98 12.29 0.04
N THR A 107 1.70 12.19 0.37
CA THR A 107 0.63 13.08 -0.06
C THR A 107 0.27 14.16 0.96
N GLY A 108 1.06 14.32 2.04
CA GLY A 108 0.96 15.43 2.98
C GLY A 108 0.13 15.16 4.23
N ALA A 109 -0.42 13.97 4.40
CA ALA A 109 -1.04 13.55 5.67
C ALA A 109 0.03 13.21 6.72
N ASP A 110 -0.40 12.85 7.91
CA ASP A 110 0.48 12.43 9.01
C ASP A 110 0.10 11.04 9.54
N THR A 111 0.97 10.47 10.36
CA THR A 111 0.75 9.20 11.03
C THR A 111 1.10 9.31 12.50
N PHE A 112 0.47 8.48 13.33
CA PHE A 112 0.82 8.38 14.73
C PHE A 112 0.85 6.93 15.22
N LYS A 113 1.60 6.69 16.28
CA LYS A 113 1.68 5.40 16.94
C LYS A 113 0.48 5.20 17.86
N MET A 114 -0.26 4.14 17.65
CA MET A 114 -1.35 3.76 18.55
C MET A 114 -0.81 3.22 19.88
N LYS A 115 -1.58 3.40 20.96
CA LYS A 115 -1.21 2.92 22.29
C LYS A 115 -1.02 1.38 22.34
N TYR A 116 -1.92 0.65 21.66
CA TYR A 116 -1.93 -0.82 21.67
C TYR A 116 -1.69 -1.42 20.29
N GLY A 117 -2.08 -0.71 19.22
CA GLY A 117 -2.11 -1.20 17.85
C GLY A 117 -3.25 -2.21 17.62
N HIS A 118 -3.42 -2.60 16.35
CA HIS A 118 -4.37 -3.62 15.96
C HIS A 118 -3.63 -4.90 15.59
N ARG A 119 -3.94 -6.00 16.30
CA ARG A 119 -3.34 -7.31 16.08
C ARG A 119 -4.39 -8.40 16.26
N GLY A 120 -4.50 -9.28 15.25
CA GLY A 120 -5.42 -10.40 15.26
C GLY A 120 -6.39 -10.44 14.08
N GLY A 121 -7.26 -11.43 14.07
CA GLY A 121 -8.19 -11.71 12.97
C GLY A 121 -9.63 -11.25 13.22
N ASN A 122 -9.87 -10.35 14.18
CA ASN A 122 -11.20 -9.98 14.65
C ASN A 122 -11.44 -8.47 14.73
N HIS A 123 -10.77 -7.69 13.87
CA HIS A 123 -10.96 -6.24 13.84
C HIS A 123 -12.13 -5.86 12.94
N PRO A 124 -13.20 -5.24 13.50
CA PRO A 124 -14.35 -4.81 12.71
C PRO A 124 -14.03 -3.51 11.98
N VAL A 125 -14.14 -3.54 10.67
CA VAL A 125 -13.91 -2.39 9.78
C VAL A 125 -15.21 -2.03 9.08
N LYS A 126 -15.62 -0.78 9.21
CA LYS A 126 -16.82 -0.25 8.57
C LYS A 126 -16.48 0.42 7.25
N ASP A 127 -17.12 -0.02 6.20
CA ASP A 127 -17.20 0.68 4.92
C ASP A 127 -18.18 1.84 5.05
N LEU A 128 -17.68 3.06 4.91
CA LEU A 128 -18.48 4.28 5.08
C LEU A 128 -19.44 4.51 3.90
N SER A 129 -19.17 3.95 2.73
CA SER A 129 -20.03 4.10 1.54
C SER A 129 -21.28 3.23 1.62
N THR A 130 -21.16 2.03 2.19
CA THR A 130 -22.25 1.05 2.26
C THR A 130 -22.82 0.88 3.66
N GLY A 131 -22.11 1.35 4.70
CA GLY A 131 -22.43 1.13 6.10
C GLY A 131 -22.16 -0.30 6.60
N ARG A 132 -21.65 -1.20 5.73
CA ARG A 132 -21.35 -2.59 6.09
C ARG A 132 -20.12 -2.68 6.97
N VAL A 133 -20.12 -3.67 7.87
CA VAL A 133 -18.98 -4.00 8.72
C VAL A 133 -18.41 -5.34 8.28
N TYR A 134 -17.10 -5.35 8.09
CA TYR A 134 -16.32 -6.53 7.74
C TYR A 134 -15.36 -6.86 8.88
N ILE A 135 -15.13 -8.14 9.12
CA ILE A 135 -14.11 -8.58 10.06
C ILE A 135 -12.80 -8.75 9.28
N SER A 136 -11.76 -8.07 9.73
CA SER A 136 -10.45 -8.08 9.08
C SER A 136 -9.35 -8.58 10.00
N SER A 137 -8.31 -9.13 9.36
CA SER A 137 -7.04 -9.45 10.04
C SER A 137 -6.12 -8.26 9.95
N GLN A 138 -5.59 -7.82 11.09
CA GLN A 138 -4.70 -6.67 11.19
C GLN A 138 -3.44 -6.98 11.98
N ASN A 139 -2.36 -6.30 11.63
CA ASN A 139 -1.12 -6.34 12.37
C ASN A 139 -0.32 -5.06 12.11
N HIS A 140 -0.74 -3.96 12.76
CA HIS A 140 -0.06 -2.67 12.67
C HIS A 140 -0.10 -1.91 13.99
N GLY A 141 0.90 -1.07 14.22
CA GLY A 141 1.02 -0.22 15.40
C GLY A 141 0.91 1.26 15.08
N TYR A 142 0.91 1.64 13.82
CA TYR A 142 0.77 3.01 13.33
C TYR A 142 -0.50 3.15 12.51
N VAL A 143 -1.05 4.35 12.49
CA VAL A 143 -2.28 4.68 11.75
C VAL A 143 -2.16 6.07 11.14
N VAL A 144 -2.86 6.31 10.03
CA VAL A 144 -2.95 7.63 9.40
C VAL A 144 -3.82 8.55 10.27
N ASP A 145 -3.31 9.74 10.53
CA ASP A 145 -4.02 10.80 11.25
C ASP A 145 -5.07 11.45 10.35
N MET A 146 -6.34 11.17 10.61
CA MET A 146 -7.44 11.71 9.82
C MET A 146 -7.61 13.22 9.98
N ASP A 147 -7.18 13.80 11.11
CA ASP A 147 -7.25 15.26 11.36
C ASP A 147 -6.22 16.03 10.49
N LYS A 148 -5.24 15.33 9.94
CA LYS A 148 -4.21 15.88 9.05
C LYS A 148 -4.44 15.53 7.57
N LEU A 149 -5.55 14.87 7.26
CA LEU A 149 -5.88 14.46 5.91
C LEU A 149 -6.56 15.62 5.15
N ASP A 150 -6.00 15.99 3.99
CA ASP A 150 -6.69 16.89 3.07
C ASP A 150 -7.75 16.10 2.27
N SER A 151 -9.02 16.40 2.48
CA SER A 151 -10.13 15.74 1.80
C SER A 151 -10.18 15.98 0.28
N LYS A 152 -9.40 16.94 -0.23
CA LYS A 152 -9.22 17.15 -1.67
C LYS A 152 -8.21 16.15 -2.27
N VAL A 153 -7.36 15.57 -1.45
CA VAL A 153 -6.33 14.60 -1.85
C VAL A 153 -6.81 13.19 -1.66
N ALA A 154 -7.37 12.89 -0.48
CA ALA A 154 -7.86 11.55 -0.16
C ALA A 154 -9.00 11.58 0.85
N VAL A 155 -9.81 10.55 0.84
CA VAL A 155 -10.92 10.33 1.79
C VAL A 155 -10.79 8.96 2.44
N PRO A 156 -11.19 8.80 3.71
CA PRO A 156 -11.19 7.52 4.40
C PRO A 156 -12.45 6.73 4.06
N PRO A 157 -12.41 5.71 3.17
CA PRO A 157 -13.56 4.85 2.91
C PRO A 157 -13.82 3.85 4.03
N PHE A 158 -12.81 3.56 4.86
CA PHE A 158 -12.85 2.55 5.90
C PHE A 158 -12.37 3.06 7.24
N ILE A 159 -13.11 2.74 8.30
CA ILE A 159 -12.73 3.04 9.68
C ILE A 159 -12.86 1.80 10.57
N ASN A 160 -12.04 1.72 11.60
CA ASN A 160 -12.19 0.73 12.67
C ASN A 160 -13.41 1.08 13.53
N VAL A 161 -14.29 0.09 13.78
CA VAL A 161 -15.53 0.32 14.55
C VAL A 161 -15.23 0.54 16.03
N ASN A 162 -14.15 -0.05 16.56
CA ASN A 162 -13.86 -0.02 17.99
C ASN A 162 -13.29 1.32 18.46
N ASP A 163 -12.43 1.96 17.64
CA ASP A 163 -11.72 3.17 18.04
C ASP A 163 -11.80 4.31 17.01
N GLY A 164 -12.47 4.09 15.87
CA GLY A 164 -12.68 5.11 14.85
C GLY A 164 -11.44 5.44 14.02
N THR A 165 -10.34 4.69 14.17
CA THR A 165 -9.11 4.96 13.42
C THR A 165 -9.24 4.63 11.94
N ASN A 166 -8.40 5.25 11.12
CA ASN A 166 -8.34 5.03 9.68
C ASN A 166 -7.91 3.59 9.35
N GLU A 167 -8.64 2.95 8.44
CA GLU A 167 -8.35 1.60 7.94
C GLU A 167 -8.08 1.56 6.44
N GLY A 168 -8.14 2.70 5.78
CA GLY A 168 -7.85 2.83 4.35
C GLY A 168 -8.08 4.23 3.83
N LEU A 169 -7.44 4.56 2.70
CA LEU A 169 -7.62 5.81 1.98
C LEU A 169 -7.96 5.53 0.52
N SER A 170 -8.85 6.36 -0.02
CA SER A 170 -9.12 6.45 -1.45
C SER A 170 -8.67 7.81 -1.94
N TYR A 171 -7.77 7.85 -2.90
CA TYR A 171 -7.22 9.07 -3.47
C TYR A 171 -8.10 9.56 -4.61
N THR A 172 -8.18 10.88 -4.77
CA THR A 172 -9.10 11.55 -5.71
C THR A 172 -8.44 11.95 -7.03
N GLY A 173 -7.13 11.73 -7.17
CA GLY A 173 -6.33 12.03 -8.35
C GLY A 173 -6.04 10.83 -9.22
#